data_cec436184b134987c267156b5ec47862
#
_entry.id   cec436184b134987c267156b5ec47862
#
_cell.length_a   1.000
_cell.length_b   1.000
_cell.length_c   1.000
_cell.angle_alpha   90.00
_cell.angle_beta   90.00
_cell.angle_gamma   90.00
#
_symmetry.space_group_name_H-M   'P 1'
#
loop_
_entity.id
_entity.type
_entity.pdbx_description
1 polymer ?
#
loop_
_entity_poly.entity_id
_entity_poly.type
_entity_poly.pdbx_seq_one_letter_code
_entity_poly.pdbx_strand_id
1 'polypeptide(L)'
;GTMVTVNQEVDYEQAEEIALEFNCICEPEEKVDVIAELLKEEEDPEDTLVARPPVVCVMGHVDHGKTSLLDAIRSTRVTDREAGGITQHIGASVVSINGQNITFLDTPGHEAFTAMRMRGANSTDIAILVVAADDGVMPQTVEAINHAKAAGVEIIVAINKIDKPSANIERVKQELSEYELIPEDWGGSTIFCPVSAQYKRGYRQPA
;
A
#
# COMPACT_ATOMS: atom_id res chain seq x y z
N GLY A 1 30.97 -49.21 -24.51
CA GLY A 1 30.63 -48.91 -23.14
C GLY A 1 31.30 -47.61 -22.71
N THR A 2 30.47 -46.61 -22.37
CA THR A 2 30.93 -45.33 -21.85
C THR A 2 31.16 -45.47 -20.34
N MET A 3 32.32 -45.05 -19.84
CA MET A 3 32.55 -45.03 -18.39
C MET A 3 31.78 -43.84 -17.78
N VAL A 4 30.85 -44.10 -16.94
CA VAL A 4 30.08 -43.10 -16.19
C VAL A 4 30.38 -43.20 -14.71
N THR A 5 30.38 -42.06 -14.00
CA THR A 5 30.52 -42.00 -12.54
C THR A 5 29.14 -42.01 -11.87
N VAL A 6 29.08 -42.41 -10.60
CA VAL A 6 27.82 -42.56 -9.84
C VAL A 6 27.02 -41.25 -9.73
N ASN A 7 27.69 -40.11 -9.90
CA ASN A 7 27.08 -38.77 -9.77
C ASN A 7 26.94 -38.05 -11.12
N GLN A 8 27.03 -38.77 -12.25
CA GLN A 8 26.86 -38.15 -13.55
C GLN A 8 25.37 -38.08 -13.91
N GLU A 9 24.94 -36.90 -14.32
CA GLU A 9 23.61 -36.70 -14.86
C GLU A 9 23.50 -37.30 -16.25
N VAL A 10 22.41 -37.97 -16.54
CA VAL A 10 22.04 -38.54 -17.83
C VAL A 10 20.76 -37.88 -18.33
N ASP A 11 20.68 -37.68 -19.64
CA ASP A 11 19.45 -37.16 -20.25
C ASP A 11 18.34 -38.22 -20.23
N TYR A 12 17.10 -37.77 -20.38
CA TYR A 12 15.92 -38.63 -20.34
C TYR A 12 16.03 -39.76 -21.40
N GLU A 13 16.47 -39.47 -22.64
CA GLU A 13 16.61 -40.45 -23.70
C GLU A 13 17.61 -41.56 -23.36
N GLN A 14 18.74 -41.20 -22.73
CA GLN A 14 19.73 -42.17 -22.26
C GLN A 14 19.24 -43.01 -21.08
N ALA A 15 18.46 -42.38 -20.19
CA ALA A 15 17.83 -43.06 -19.06
C ALA A 15 16.79 -44.08 -19.54
N GLU A 16 16.00 -43.74 -20.56
CA GLU A 16 15.02 -44.62 -21.19
C GLU A 16 15.65 -45.81 -21.88
N GLU A 17 16.76 -45.61 -22.66
CA GLU A 17 17.52 -46.71 -23.29
C GLU A 17 18.05 -47.70 -22.24
N ILE A 18 18.63 -47.18 -21.15
CA ILE A 18 19.16 -48.02 -20.07
C ILE A 18 18.03 -48.78 -19.37
N ALA A 19 16.89 -48.13 -19.12
CA ALA A 19 15.75 -48.76 -18.45
C ALA A 19 15.14 -49.90 -19.31
N LEU A 20 15.09 -49.70 -20.63
CA LEU A 20 14.60 -50.74 -21.56
C LEU A 20 15.47 -52.02 -21.54
N GLU A 21 16.79 -51.88 -21.36
CA GLU A 21 17.69 -53.05 -21.21
C GLU A 21 17.35 -53.83 -19.93
N PHE A 22 16.79 -53.21 -18.92
CA PHE A 22 16.34 -53.85 -17.67
C PHE A 22 14.84 -54.19 -17.63
N ASN A 23 14.12 -54.10 -18.77
CA ASN A 23 12.67 -54.27 -18.86
C ASN A 23 11.88 -53.35 -17.95
N CYS A 24 12.38 -52.12 -17.73
CA CYS A 24 11.71 -51.06 -17.01
C CYS A 24 11.19 -50.00 -17.98
N ILE A 25 10.05 -49.40 -17.70
CA ILE A 25 9.47 -48.27 -18.42
C ILE A 25 9.75 -47.02 -17.60
N CYS A 26 10.36 -45.99 -18.23
CA CYS A 26 10.55 -44.70 -17.61
C CYS A 26 9.36 -43.81 -17.93
N GLU A 27 8.79 -43.18 -16.92
CA GLU A 27 7.85 -42.08 -17.09
C GLU A 27 8.47 -40.81 -16.50
N PRO A 28 8.39 -39.67 -17.21
CA PRO A 28 8.89 -38.42 -16.64
C PRO A 28 8.08 -38.06 -15.41
N GLU A 29 8.77 -37.81 -14.29
CA GLU A 29 8.11 -37.30 -13.09
C GLU A 29 7.66 -35.86 -13.34
N GLU A 30 6.36 -35.63 -13.34
CA GLU A 30 5.83 -34.25 -13.34
C GLU A 30 6.23 -33.58 -12.02
N LYS A 31 7.13 -32.60 -12.11
CA LYS A 31 7.45 -31.74 -10.97
C LYS A 31 6.22 -30.89 -10.68
N VAL A 32 5.34 -31.39 -9.84
CA VAL A 32 4.23 -30.60 -9.30
C VAL A 32 4.87 -29.53 -8.40
N ASP A 33 4.77 -28.28 -8.81
CA ASP A 33 5.12 -27.18 -7.94
C ASP A 33 4.05 -27.10 -6.85
N VAL A 34 4.34 -27.76 -5.73
CA VAL A 34 3.43 -27.83 -4.56
C VAL A 34 3.06 -26.43 -4.06
N ILE A 35 3.95 -25.45 -4.28
CA ILE A 35 3.70 -24.06 -3.91
C ILE A 35 2.70 -23.44 -4.88
N ALA A 36 2.83 -23.70 -6.19
CA ALA A 36 1.88 -23.23 -7.19
C ALA A 36 0.49 -23.89 -7.04
N GLU A 37 0.45 -25.16 -6.60
CA GLU A 37 -0.81 -25.87 -6.34
C GLU A 37 -1.49 -25.40 -5.05
N LEU A 38 -0.71 -25.12 -3.99
CA LEU A 38 -1.21 -24.51 -2.75
C LEU A 38 -1.64 -23.06 -2.91
N LEU A 39 -1.09 -22.35 -3.91
CA LEU A 39 -1.44 -20.97 -4.25
C LEU A 39 -2.53 -20.86 -5.32
N LYS A 40 -2.97 -21.99 -5.89
CA LYS A 40 -4.20 -22.01 -6.69
C LYS A 40 -5.38 -21.71 -5.76
N GLU A 41 -5.72 -20.44 -5.66
CA GLU A 41 -7.02 -20.04 -5.12
C GLU A 41 -8.08 -20.63 -6.05
N GLU A 42 -8.94 -21.50 -5.52
CA GLU A 42 -10.16 -21.91 -6.22
C GLU A 42 -10.97 -20.63 -6.45
N GLU A 43 -11.21 -20.28 -7.71
CA GLU A 43 -12.04 -19.12 -8.04
C GLU A 43 -13.43 -19.36 -7.44
N ASP A 44 -13.79 -18.54 -6.44
CA ASP A 44 -15.12 -18.57 -5.87
C ASP A 44 -16.17 -18.30 -6.98
N PRO A 45 -17.30 -19.03 -6.98
CA PRO A 45 -18.37 -18.76 -7.94
C PRO A 45 -18.77 -17.28 -7.90
N GLU A 46 -18.92 -16.66 -9.08
CA GLU A 46 -19.24 -15.22 -9.19
C GLU A 46 -20.49 -14.82 -8.39
N ASP A 47 -21.45 -15.75 -8.24
CA ASP A 47 -22.69 -15.55 -7.49
C ASP A 47 -22.48 -15.41 -5.96
N THR A 48 -21.30 -15.79 -5.44
CA THR A 48 -20.96 -15.69 -4.02
C THR A 48 -20.08 -14.49 -3.68
N LEU A 49 -19.60 -13.76 -4.68
CA LEU A 49 -18.74 -12.62 -4.50
C LEU A 49 -19.51 -11.43 -3.89
N VAL A 50 -19.07 -10.97 -2.73
CA VAL A 50 -19.60 -9.78 -2.06
C VAL A 50 -18.58 -8.65 -2.17
N ALA A 51 -19.04 -7.45 -2.55
CA ALA A 51 -18.17 -6.27 -2.60
C ALA A 51 -17.54 -6.01 -1.23
N ARG A 52 -16.20 -6.04 -1.16
CA ARG A 52 -15.48 -5.70 0.07
C ARG A 52 -15.48 -4.19 0.31
N PRO A 53 -15.41 -3.75 1.57
CA PRO A 53 -15.18 -2.35 1.88
C PRO A 53 -13.88 -1.85 1.25
N PRO A 54 -13.84 -0.60 0.74
CA PRO A 54 -12.61 -0.02 0.22
C PRO A 54 -11.56 0.08 1.32
N VAL A 55 -10.32 -0.15 0.93
CA VAL A 55 -9.14 -0.06 1.80
C VAL A 55 -8.35 1.19 1.44
N VAL A 56 -8.13 2.06 2.41
CA VAL A 56 -7.46 3.35 2.26
C VAL A 56 -6.19 3.35 3.10
N CYS A 57 -5.04 3.57 2.47
CA CYS A 57 -3.77 3.70 3.18
C CYS A 57 -3.44 5.16 3.45
N VAL A 58 -2.99 5.48 4.67
CA VAL A 58 -2.55 6.83 5.04
C VAL A 58 -1.03 6.88 5.07
N MET A 59 -0.45 7.74 4.23
CA MET A 59 0.99 7.86 4.00
C MET A 59 1.46 9.30 4.15
N GLY A 60 2.76 9.49 4.26
CA GLY A 60 3.40 10.80 4.33
C GLY A 60 4.50 10.87 5.39
N HIS A 61 5.10 12.06 5.54
CA HIS A 61 6.19 12.29 6.46
C HIS A 61 5.78 12.14 7.94
N VAL A 62 6.79 11.85 8.80
CA VAL A 62 6.63 11.95 10.27
C VAL A 62 6.18 13.38 10.61
N ASP A 63 5.42 13.53 11.68
CA ASP A 63 4.92 14.82 12.19
C ASP A 63 3.98 15.61 11.25
N HIS A 64 3.64 15.13 10.07
CA HIS A 64 2.61 15.76 9.22
C HIS A 64 1.19 15.51 9.74
N GLY A 65 1.04 14.69 10.79
CA GLY A 65 -0.22 14.48 11.50
C GLY A 65 -1.11 13.39 10.92
N LYS A 66 -0.51 12.33 10.34
CA LYS A 66 -1.24 11.13 9.85
C LYS A 66 -2.11 10.51 10.92
N THR A 67 -1.52 10.15 12.06
CA THR A 67 -2.25 9.54 13.19
C THR A 67 -3.30 10.48 13.76
N SER A 68 -3.00 11.79 13.85
CA SER A 68 -3.97 12.80 14.30
C SER A 68 -5.15 12.93 13.32
N LEU A 69 -4.90 12.82 12.02
CA LEU A 69 -5.95 12.81 10.99
C LEU A 69 -6.85 11.58 11.14
N LEU A 70 -6.26 10.40 11.31
CA LEU A 70 -6.99 9.17 11.54
C LEU A 70 -7.77 9.17 12.85
N ASP A 71 -7.19 9.70 13.92
CA ASP A 71 -7.88 9.86 15.20
C ASP A 71 -9.10 10.78 15.08
N ALA A 72 -8.97 11.85 14.29
CA ALA A 72 -10.09 12.75 14.02
C ALA A 72 -11.22 12.08 13.22
N ILE A 73 -10.87 11.22 12.25
CA ILE A 73 -11.81 10.44 11.44
C ILE A 73 -12.49 9.36 12.30
N ARG A 74 -11.72 8.65 13.09
CA ARG A 74 -12.20 7.57 13.98
C ARG A 74 -12.94 8.09 15.21
N SER A 75 -12.79 9.37 15.53
CA SER A 75 -13.21 9.97 16.81
C SER A 75 -12.54 9.29 18.02
N THR A 76 -11.29 8.88 17.85
CA THR A 76 -10.46 8.22 18.86
C THR A 76 -9.28 9.11 19.28
N ARG A 77 -8.43 8.63 20.20
CA ARG A 77 -7.22 9.31 20.67
C ARG A 77 -6.08 8.30 20.79
N VAL A 78 -5.67 7.73 19.66
CA VAL A 78 -4.57 6.74 19.62
C VAL A 78 -3.22 7.43 19.83
N THR A 79 -3.08 8.68 19.37
CA THR A 79 -1.87 9.51 19.57
C THR A 79 -1.45 9.63 21.03
N ASP A 80 -2.41 9.61 21.95
CA ASP A 80 -2.13 9.71 23.40
C ASP A 80 -1.60 8.39 24.00
N ARG A 81 -1.68 7.28 23.28
CA ARG A 81 -1.35 5.93 23.77
C ARG A 81 -0.07 5.35 23.18
N GLU A 82 0.38 5.85 22.04
CA GLU A 82 1.61 5.39 21.39
C GLU A 82 2.84 6.13 21.94
N ALA A 83 3.94 5.41 22.15
CA ALA A 83 5.18 5.98 22.62
C ALA A 83 5.74 7.00 21.60
N GLY A 84 5.87 8.25 22.02
CA GLY A 84 6.32 9.34 21.15
C GLY A 84 5.27 9.89 20.19
N GLY A 85 3.99 9.44 20.27
CA GLY A 85 2.90 9.91 19.40
C GLY A 85 3.06 9.53 17.93
N ILE A 86 3.89 8.53 17.61
CA ILE A 86 4.17 8.07 16.24
C ILE A 86 3.73 6.62 16.05
N THR A 87 3.12 6.33 14.90
CA THR A 87 2.76 4.97 14.52
C THR A 87 4.01 4.14 14.21
N GLN A 88 4.17 3.02 14.90
CA GLN A 88 5.31 2.10 14.75
C GLN A 88 4.93 0.78 14.10
N HIS A 89 3.64 0.45 14.04
CA HIS A 89 3.11 -0.76 13.42
C HIS A 89 2.01 -0.39 12.44
N ILE A 90 1.82 -1.21 11.40
CA ILE A 90 0.66 -1.06 10.51
C ILE A 90 -0.60 -1.40 11.32
N GLY A 91 -1.46 -0.41 11.49
CA GLY A 91 -2.76 -0.56 12.13
C GLY A 91 -3.87 -0.56 11.09
N ALA A 92 -4.83 -1.48 11.22
CA ALA A 92 -6.05 -1.46 10.42
C ALA A 92 -7.24 -1.07 11.29
N SER A 93 -8.10 -0.20 10.76
CA SER A 93 -9.34 0.19 11.44
C SER A 93 -10.48 0.40 10.46
N VAL A 94 -11.66 -0.06 10.83
CA VAL A 94 -12.87 0.14 10.04
C VAL A 94 -13.65 1.31 10.60
N VAL A 95 -14.01 2.24 9.72
CA VAL A 95 -14.86 3.40 10.05
C VAL A 95 -16.11 3.34 9.19
N SER A 96 -17.28 3.50 9.81
CA SER A 96 -18.55 3.57 9.07
C SER A 96 -18.92 5.04 8.82
N ILE A 97 -19.02 5.39 7.54
CA ILE A 97 -19.39 6.74 7.09
C ILE A 97 -20.65 6.62 6.23
N ASN A 98 -21.75 7.27 6.63
CA ASN A 98 -23.03 7.21 5.92
C ASN A 98 -23.55 5.78 5.67
N GLY A 99 -23.26 4.85 6.57
CA GLY A 99 -23.66 3.43 6.43
C GLY A 99 -22.74 2.58 5.56
N GLN A 100 -21.67 3.16 5.01
CA GLN A 100 -20.64 2.44 4.27
C GLN A 100 -19.38 2.26 5.15
N ASN A 101 -18.82 1.07 5.14
CA ASN A 101 -17.59 0.78 5.85
C ASN A 101 -16.37 1.09 4.98
N ILE A 102 -15.39 1.77 5.56
CA ILE A 102 -14.09 2.05 4.94
C ILE A 102 -13.01 1.54 5.88
N THR A 103 -12.06 0.79 5.35
CA THR A 103 -10.91 0.28 6.12
C THR A 103 -9.73 1.23 5.93
N PHE A 104 -9.25 1.82 7.01
CA PHE A 104 -8.05 2.65 7.01
C PHE A 104 -6.84 1.85 7.48
N LEU A 105 -5.75 1.91 6.71
CA LEU A 105 -4.44 1.41 7.09
C LEU A 105 -3.54 2.58 7.48
N ASP A 106 -3.08 2.58 8.73
CA ASP A 106 -2.08 3.54 9.21
C ASP A 106 -0.69 2.99 9.00
N THR A 107 0.20 3.76 8.36
CA THR A 107 1.57 3.35 8.09
C THR A 107 2.58 4.23 8.81
N PRO A 108 3.67 3.63 9.35
CA PRO A 108 4.75 4.40 9.94
C PRO A 108 5.38 5.37 8.94
N GLY A 109 5.59 6.63 9.37
CA GLY A 109 6.21 7.66 8.54
C GLY A 109 7.73 7.68 8.55
N HIS A 110 8.38 6.95 9.46
CA HIS A 110 9.84 6.97 9.63
C HIS A 110 10.57 6.21 8.52
N GLU A 111 11.75 6.69 8.09
CA GLU A 111 12.57 6.09 7.02
C GLU A 111 12.83 4.58 7.20
N ALA A 112 13.04 4.14 8.45
CA ALA A 112 13.29 2.74 8.77
C ALA A 112 12.14 1.78 8.34
N PHE A 113 10.96 2.27 7.99
CA PHE A 113 9.77 1.47 7.72
C PHE A 113 9.32 1.49 6.24
N THR A 114 10.25 1.68 5.32
CA THR A 114 9.98 1.67 3.86
C THR A 114 9.21 0.44 3.39
N ALA A 115 9.61 -0.75 3.85
CA ALA A 115 8.93 -2.00 3.49
C ALA A 115 7.46 -2.05 3.98
N MET A 116 7.14 -1.40 5.10
CA MET A 116 5.78 -1.31 5.61
C MET A 116 4.91 -0.38 4.75
N ARG A 117 5.47 0.76 4.28
CA ARG A 117 4.77 1.67 3.36
C ARG A 117 4.48 1.00 2.03
N MET A 118 5.45 0.30 1.46
CA MET A 118 5.27 -0.46 0.21
C MET A 118 4.18 -1.55 0.37
N ARG A 119 4.19 -2.29 1.48
CA ARG A 119 3.17 -3.30 1.77
C ARG A 119 1.79 -2.67 1.96
N GLY A 120 1.72 -1.51 2.61
CA GLY A 120 0.49 -0.73 2.74
C GLY A 120 -0.06 -0.36 1.37
N ALA A 121 0.74 0.25 0.48
CA ALA A 121 0.34 0.63 -0.86
C ALA A 121 -0.21 -0.55 -1.68
N ASN A 122 0.50 -1.68 -1.70
CA ASN A 122 0.10 -2.87 -2.46
C ASN A 122 -1.21 -3.53 -1.98
N SER A 123 -1.70 -3.14 -0.80
CA SER A 123 -2.90 -3.74 -0.19
C SER A 123 -4.11 -2.79 -0.21
N THR A 124 -4.02 -1.65 -0.91
CA THR A 124 -5.01 -0.57 -0.85
C THR A 124 -5.59 -0.22 -2.20
N ASP A 125 -6.79 0.33 -2.16
CA ASP A 125 -7.49 0.87 -3.34
C ASP A 125 -7.18 2.35 -3.54
N ILE A 126 -6.98 3.10 -2.44
CA ILE A 126 -6.74 4.55 -2.44
C ILE A 126 -5.66 4.88 -1.40
N ALA A 127 -4.72 5.76 -1.74
CA ALA A 127 -3.74 6.31 -0.82
C ALA A 127 -4.09 7.76 -0.43
N ILE A 128 -4.12 8.06 0.86
CA ILE A 128 -4.19 9.44 1.36
C ILE A 128 -2.78 9.88 1.72
N LEU A 129 -2.26 10.82 0.94
CA LEU A 129 -0.97 11.46 1.18
C LEU A 129 -1.16 12.67 2.08
N VAL A 130 -0.65 12.60 3.30
CA VAL A 130 -0.74 13.70 4.27
C VAL A 130 0.50 14.57 4.20
N VAL A 131 0.31 15.84 3.89
CA VAL A 131 1.36 16.87 3.81
C VAL A 131 1.02 18.03 4.73
N ALA A 132 1.96 18.46 5.56
CA ALA A 132 1.74 19.61 6.42
C ALA A 132 1.91 20.93 5.63
N ALA A 133 0.95 21.84 5.79
CA ALA A 133 0.93 23.12 5.05
C ALA A 133 2.09 24.05 5.42
N ASP A 134 2.70 23.88 6.57
CA ASP A 134 3.84 24.63 7.08
C ASP A 134 5.20 24.06 6.64
N ASP A 135 5.31 22.75 6.51
CA ASP A 135 6.57 22.07 6.17
C ASP A 135 6.74 21.84 4.66
N GLY A 136 5.64 21.52 3.94
CA GLY A 136 5.68 21.22 2.50
C GLY A 136 6.07 19.78 2.20
N VAL A 137 6.63 19.53 1.00
CA VAL A 137 7.03 18.20 0.55
C VAL A 137 8.37 17.82 1.14
N MET A 138 8.40 16.72 1.89
CA MET A 138 9.56 16.15 2.56
C MET A 138 10.04 14.86 1.86
N PRO A 139 11.29 14.40 2.07
CA PRO A 139 11.80 13.20 1.39
C PRO A 139 10.90 11.97 1.53
N GLN A 140 10.34 11.73 2.71
CA GLN A 140 9.42 10.62 2.96
C GLN A 140 8.06 10.80 2.27
N THR A 141 7.67 12.05 1.97
CA THR A 141 6.50 12.35 1.15
C THR A 141 6.73 11.89 -0.29
N VAL A 142 7.91 12.20 -0.84
CA VAL A 142 8.31 11.76 -2.19
C VAL A 142 8.36 10.23 -2.27
N GLU A 143 8.93 9.57 -1.27
CA GLU A 143 8.96 8.12 -1.18
C GLU A 143 7.54 7.53 -1.17
N ALA A 144 6.61 8.10 -0.39
CA ALA A 144 5.22 7.67 -0.33
C ALA A 144 4.51 7.82 -1.69
N ILE A 145 4.75 8.93 -2.41
CA ILE A 145 4.23 9.14 -3.78
C ILE A 145 4.73 8.04 -4.72
N ASN A 146 6.04 7.75 -4.68
CA ASN A 146 6.64 6.74 -5.54
C ASN A 146 6.07 5.34 -5.25
N HIS A 147 5.85 4.99 -3.99
CA HIS A 147 5.23 3.70 -3.62
C HIS A 147 3.78 3.60 -4.09
N ALA A 148 2.97 4.65 -3.92
CA ALA A 148 1.59 4.65 -4.39
C ALA A 148 1.50 4.55 -5.92
N LYS A 149 2.35 5.31 -6.65
CA LYS A 149 2.45 5.25 -8.11
C LYS A 149 2.90 3.87 -8.60
N ALA A 150 3.92 3.28 -7.96
CA ALA A 150 4.42 1.95 -8.32
C ALA A 150 3.37 0.86 -8.10
N ALA A 151 2.49 1.03 -7.11
CA ALA A 151 1.37 0.14 -6.84
C ALA A 151 0.13 0.42 -7.72
N GLY A 152 0.15 1.47 -8.54
CA GLY A 152 -0.98 1.87 -9.38
C GLY A 152 -2.19 2.37 -8.58
N VAL A 153 -1.96 2.90 -7.37
CA VAL A 153 -3.01 3.33 -6.44
C VAL A 153 -3.31 4.82 -6.64
N GLU A 154 -4.59 5.17 -6.70
CA GLU A 154 -5.04 6.57 -6.76
C GLU A 154 -4.66 7.34 -5.49
N ILE A 155 -4.16 8.58 -5.66
CA ILE A 155 -3.67 9.42 -4.57
C ILE A 155 -4.63 10.57 -4.31
N ILE A 156 -5.08 10.70 -3.07
CA ILE A 156 -5.76 11.89 -2.55
C ILE A 156 -4.79 12.62 -1.63
N VAL A 157 -4.66 13.93 -1.79
CA VAL A 157 -3.77 14.76 -0.98
C VAL A 157 -4.53 15.43 0.15
N ALA A 158 -4.16 15.17 1.39
CA ALA A 158 -4.64 15.88 2.57
C ALA A 158 -3.58 16.90 3.02
N ILE A 159 -3.83 18.19 2.78
CA ILE A 159 -2.96 19.27 3.26
C ILE A 159 -3.38 19.61 4.69
N ASN A 160 -2.62 19.10 5.65
CA ASN A 160 -2.93 19.24 7.08
C ASN A 160 -2.26 20.48 7.69
N LYS A 161 -2.64 20.81 8.92
CA LYS A 161 -2.12 21.94 9.71
C LYS A 161 -2.38 23.32 9.06
N ILE A 162 -3.49 23.46 8.35
CA ILE A 162 -3.88 24.76 7.71
C ILE A 162 -4.16 25.86 8.73
N ASP A 163 -4.29 25.50 9.99
CA ASP A 163 -4.51 26.42 11.13
C ASP A 163 -3.24 27.14 11.58
N LYS A 164 -2.06 26.69 11.15
CA LYS A 164 -0.80 27.32 11.52
C LYS A 164 -0.58 28.63 10.77
N PRO A 165 0.00 29.66 11.42
CA PRO A 165 0.32 30.95 10.77
C PRO A 165 1.28 30.83 9.58
N SER A 166 2.15 29.82 9.59
CA SER A 166 3.12 29.51 8.54
C SER A 166 2.55 28.64 7.41
N ALA A 167 1.28 28.26 7.47
CA ALA A 167 0.64 27.42 6.47
C ALA A 167 0.59 28.10 5.09
N ASN A 168 1.07 27.40 4.06
CA ASN A 168 1.03 27.87 2.69
C ASN A 168 0.55 26.75 1.76
N ILE A 169 -0.74 26.71 1.51
CA ILE A 169 -1.39 25.67 0.68
C ILE A 169 -0.92 25.74 -0.76
N GLU A 170 -0.79 26.94 -1.33
CA GLU A 170 -0.41 27.12 -2.74
C GLU A 170 1.03 26.65 -2.99
N ARG A 171 1.95 26.88 -2.05
CA ARG A 171 3.31 26.33 -2.12
C ARG A 171 3.30 24.81 -2.14
N VAL A 172 2.50 24.17 -1.27
CA VAL A 172 2.39 22.70 -1.22
C VAL A 172 1.81 22.14 -2.52
N LYS A 173 0.78 22.79 -3.09
CA LYS A 173 0.23 22.40 -4.40
C LYS A 173 1.28 22.49 -5.50
N GLN A 174 2.08 23.56 -5.50
CA GLN A 174 3.14 23.77 -6.48
C GLN A 174 4.24 22.71 -6.36
N GLU A 175 4.73 22.43 -5.13
CA GLU A 175 5.73 21.40 -4.87
C GLU A 175 5.23 20.01 -5.29
N LEU A 176 3.95 19.66 -5.04
CA LEU A 176 3.37 18.38 -5.42
C LEU A 176 3.13 18.24 -6.93
N SER A 177 2.92 19.36 -7.64
CA SER A 177 2.76 19.34 -9.10
C SER A 177 4.03 18.89 -9.82
N GLU A 178 5.22 19.09 -9.23
CA GLU A 178 6.50 18.59 -9.74
C GLU A 178 6.54 17.05 -9.74
N TYR A 179 5.72 16.40 -8.91
CA TYR A 179 5.55 14.95 -8.84
C TYR A 179 4.30 14.46 -9.58
N GLU A 180 3.77 15.24 -10.53
CA GLU A 180 2.58 14.91 -11.33
C GLU A 180 1.28 14.81 -10.52
N LEU A 181 1.25 15.30 -9.29
CA LEU A 181 0.04 15.44 -8.50
C LEU A 181 -0.53 16.86 -8.74
N ILE A 182 -1.33 16.98 -9.78
CA ILE A 182 -1.89 18.27 -10.21
C ILE A 182 -3.31 18.41 -9.66
N PRO A 183 -3.62 19.49 -8.91
CA PRO A 183 -4.95 19.74 -8.40
C PRO A 183 -6.00 19.86 -9.50
N GLU A 184 -7.24 19.50 -9.18
CA GLU A 184 -8.39 19.68 -10.08
C GLU A 184 -8.55 21.17 -10.48
N ASP A 185 -8.35 22.10 -9.55
CA ASP A 185 -8.39 23.57 -9.80
C ASP A 185 -7.41 24.02 -10.88
N TRP A 186 -6.33 23.28 -11.10
CA TRP A 186 -5.30 23.56 -12.12
C TRP A 186 -5.44 22.68 -13.37
N GLY A 187 -6.56 21.96 -13.47
CA GLY A 187 -6.87 21.10 -14.61
C GLY A 187 -6.28 19.68 -14.50
N GLY A 188 -5.82 19.28 -13.32
CA GLY A 188 -5.40 17.91 -13.03
C GLY A 188 -6.55 17.01 -12.60
N SER A 189 -6.21 15.82 -12.10
CA SER A 189 -7.16 14.81 -11.61
C SER A 189 -7.02 14.50 -10.11
N THR A 190 -6.01 15.09 -9.45
CA THR A 190 -5.73 14.79 -8.04
C THR A 190 -6.59 15.64 -7.12
N ILE A 191 -7.28 14.98 -6.20
CA ILE A 191 -8.11 15.66 -5.18
C ILE A 191 -7.21 16.19 -4.08
N PHE A 192 -7.31 17.49 -3.79
CA PHE A 192 -6.63 18.16 -2.70
C PHE A 192 -7.63 18.61 -1.63
N CYS A 193 -7.44 18.11 -0.41
CA CYS A 193 -8.30 18.42 0.74
C CYS A 193 -7.51 19.20 1.79
N PRO A 194 -7.70 20.52 1.92
CA PRO A 194 -7.15 21.29 3.04
C PRO A 194 -7.88 20.94 4.34
N VAL A 195 -7.13 20.50 5.36
CA VAL A 195 -7.69 20.02 6.63
C VAL A 195 -6.89 20.54 7.83
N SER A 196 -7.55 20.59 8.99
CA SER A 196 -6.90 20.74 10.28
C SER A 196 -7.35 19.61 11.20
N ALA A 197 -6.47 18.63 11.44
CA ALA A 197 -6.76 17.53 12.34
C ALA A 197 -7.03 18.01 13.78
N GLN A 198 -6.33 19.05 14.23
CA GLN A 198 -6.47 19.62 15.57
C GLN A 198 -7.85 20.25 15.82
N TYR A 199 -8.36 21.02 14.85
CA TYR A 199 -9.63 21.73 14.98
C TYR A 199 -10.79 21.04 14.27
N LYS A 200 -10.58 19.84 13.73
CA LYS A 200 -11.58 19.07 12.96
C LYS A 200 -12.21 19.90 11.83
N ARG A 201 -11.42 20.75 11.17
CA ARG A 201 -11.82 21.54 10.00
C ARG A 201 -11.48 20.78 8.72
N GLY A 202 -12.29 20.97 7.68
CA GLY A 202 -12.11 20.31 6.37
C GLY A 202 -12.75 18.92 6.27
N TYR A 203 -13.30 18.37 7.35
CA TYR A 203 -13.98 17.06 7.37
C TYR A 203 -15.44 17.10 6.88
N ARG A 204 -15.98 18.29 6.67
CA ARG A 204 -17.30 18.48 6.07
C ARG A 204 -17.12 19.35 4.84
N GLN A 205 -17.28 18.78 3.66
CA GLN A 205 -17.65 19.59 2.52
C GLN A 205 -19.06 20.14 2.83
N PRO A 206 -19.30 21.44 2.61
CA PRO A 206 -20.68 21.94 2.61
C PRO A 206 -21.45 21.18 1.53
N ALA A 207 -22.64 20.72 1.90
CA ALA A 207 -23.58 20.08 0.98
C ALA A 207 -24.00 21.06 -0.12
#